data_e1519c50312c3dffbead8845bab7ec92
#
_entry.id   e1519c50312c3dffbead8845bab7ec92
#
_cell.length_a   1.000
_cell.length_b   1.000
_cell.length_c   1.000
_cell.angle_alpha   90.00
_cell.angle_beta   90.00
_cell.angle_gamma   90.00
#
_symmetry.space_group_name_H-M   'P 1'
#
loop_
_entity.id
_entity.type
_entity.pdbx_description
1 polymer ?
#
loop_
_entity_poly.entity_id
_entity_poly.type
_entity_poly.pdbx_seq_one_letter_code
_entity_poly.pdbx_strand_id
1 'polypeptide(L)'
;MIIYFTDEFAGGRDESRRLLKRALADQTGDEGRAETLIGALKKGEHGKPYIEGCSCFSISHTGGIWAVLVADCECGLDIQQSRKCDTKAIARRWFAPEDAAKITSDDLFFRVWTRREALTKALGGTVYDPDLPEVLTGEAVVGGRRYIINDIRLPEMPEIYASLCIHDSAAASELSFVRL
;
A
#
# COMPACT_ATOMS: atom_id res chain seq x y z
N MET A 1 -7.63 4.84 -10.79
CA MET A 1 -6.48 4.32 -10.01
C MET A 1 -5.90 3.11 -10.73
N ILE A 2 -4.59 2.95 -10.72
CA ILE A 2 -3.91 1.83 -11.39
C ILE A 2 -2.96 1.17 -10.41
N ILE A 3 -2.97 -0.18 -10.35
CA ILE A 3 -1.95 -0.97 -9.67
C ILE A 3 -1.07 -1.63 -10.73
N TYR A 4 0.20 -1.25 -10.75
CA TYR A 4 1.24 -1.94 -11.52
C TYR A 4 1.91 -2.97 -10.61
N PHE A 5 2.17 -4.17 -11.14
CA PHE A 5 2.77 -5.25 -10.35
C PHE A 5 3.65 -6.18 -11.19
N THR A 6 4.53 -6.92 -10.52
CA THR A 6 5.34 -8.01 -11.09
C THR A 6 5.66 -9.05 -10.02
N ASP A 7 5.85 -10.29 -10.40
CA ASP A 7 6.33 -11.41 -9.57
C ASP A 7 7.81 -11.75 -9.82
N GLU A 8 8.49 -10.93 -10.60
CA GLU A 8 9.91 -11.10 -10.94
C GLU A 8 10.82 -10.11 -10.19
N PHE A 9 10.40 -9.63 -9.02
CA PHE A 9 11.17 -8.67 -8.23
C PHE A 9 12.33 -9.35 -7.51
N ALA A 10 13.56 -9.11 -7.96
CA ALA A 10 14.77 -9.65 -7.33
C ALA A 10 15.17 -8.90 -6.04
N GLY A 11 14.55 -7.76 -5.79
CA GLY A 11 14.78 -6.96 -4.58
C GLY A 11 15.67 -5.75 -4.80
N GLY A 12 15.71 -4.90 -3.78
CA GLY A 12 16.59 -3.74 -3.75
C GLY A 12 15.95 -2.44 -4.25
N ARG A 13 16.63 -1.36 -3.87
CA ARG A 13 16.14 0.00 -4.14
C ARG A 13 16.19 0.37 -5.62
N ASP A 14 17.23 -0.05 -6.30
CA ASP A 14 17.45 0.33 -7.71
C ASP A 14 16.42 -0.35 -8.61
N GLU A 15 16.12 -1.62 -8.34
CA GLU A 15 15.10 -2.32 -9.10
C GLU A 15 13.69 -1.76 -8.82
N SER A 16 13.36 -1.49 -7.56
CA SER A 16 12.09 -0.82 -7.22
C SER A 16 11.97 0.54 -7.91
N ARG A 17 13.07 1.30 -8.02
CA ARG A 17 13.11 2.58 -8.74
C ARG A 17 12.90 2.39 -10.25
N ARG A 18 13.50 1.36 -10.85
CA ARG A 18 13.33 0.99 -12.26
C ARG A 18 11.87 0.60 -12.56
N LEU A 19 11.25 -0.20 -11.70
CA LEU A 19 9.85 -0.60 -11.84
C LEU A 19 8.91 0.60 -11.67
N LEU A 20 9.15 1.49 -10.70
CA LEU A 20 8.39 2.72 -10.56
C LEU A 20 8.51 3.60 -11.82
N LYS A 21 9.69 3.71 -12.42
CA LYS A 21 9.86 4.43 -13.69
C LYS A 21 9.00 3.84 -14.80
N ARG A 22 8.97 2.51 -14.95
CA ARG A 22 8.12 1.83 -15.96
C ARG A 22 6.64 2.14 -15.73
N ALA A 23 6.17 2.06 -14.49
CA ALA A 23 4.79 2.39 -14.14
C ALA A 23 4.43 3.85 -14.48
N LEU A 24 5.33 4.80 -14.17
CA LEU A 24 5.13 6.21 -14.48
C LEU A 24 5.20 6.48 -16.00
N ALA A 25 6.05 5.77 -16.74
CA ALA A 25 6.12 5.88 -18.20
C ALA A 25 4.82 5.40 -18.86
N ASP A 26 4.29 4.28 -18.43
CA ASP A 26 2.99 3.77 -18.89
C ASP A 26 1.86 4.74 -18.56
N GLN A 27 1.79 5.22 -17.31
CA GLN A 27 0.77 6.17 -16.86
C GLN A 27 0.79 7.49 -17.65
N THR A 28 1.98 8.01 -17.97
CA THR A 28 2.14 9.32 -18.63
C THR A 28 2.17 9.21 -20.16
N GLY A 29 2.42 8.03 -20.70
CA GLY A 29 2.71 7.79 -22.11
C GLY A 29 4.03 8.42 -22.58
N ASP A 30 4.94 8.78 -21.66
CA ASP A 30 6.18 9.53 -21.94
C ASP A 30 7.36 9.08 -21.05
N GLU A 31 8.33 8.39 -21.64
CA GLU A 31 9.52 7.92 -20.93
C GLU A 31 10.42 9.06 -20.43
N GLY A 32 10.53 10.14 -21.19
CA GLY A 32 11.34 11.31 -20.80
C GLY A 32 10.76 12.02 -19.59
N ARG A 33 9.42 12.11 -19.54
CA ARG A 33 8.72 12.62 -18.38
C ARG A 33 8.90 11.69 -17.16
N ALA A 34 8.81 10.38 -17.34
CA ALA A 34 9.04 9.42 -16.28
C ALA A 34 10.47 9.50 -15.72
N GLU A 35 11.49 9.68 -16.57
CA GLU A 35 12.89 9.91 -16.15
C GLU A 35 13.00 11.16 -15.27
N THR A 36 12.39 12.26 -15.71
CA THR A 36 12.35 13.53 -14.96
C THR A 36 11.69 13.35 -13.60
N LEU A 37 10.53 12.68 -13.55
CA LEU A 37 9.81 12.39 -12.31
C LEU A 37 10.65 11.54 -11.34
N ILE A 38 11.27 10.48 -11.83
CA ILE A 38 12.16 9.64 -11.02
C ILE A 38 13.37 10.43 -10.51
N GLY A 39 13.91 11.37 -11.30
CA GLY A 39 14.97 12.27 -10.86
C GLY A 39 14.55 13.17 -9.69
N ALA A 40 13.27 13.53 -9.62
CA ALA A 40 12.69 14.37 -8.57
C ALA A 40 12.17 13.61 -7.34
N LEU A 41 12.39 12.28 -7.27
CA LEU A 41 11.91 11.44 -6.18
C LEU A 41 12.50 11.85 -4.83
N LYS A 42 11.63 12.17 -3.89
CA LYS A 42 11.96 12.55 -2.51
C LYS A 42 11.46 11.49 -1.52
N LYS A 43 11.85 11.64 -0.27
CA LYS A 43 11.34 10.82 0.85
C LYS A 43 10.72 11.72 1.90
N GLY A 44 9.55 11.34 2.38
CA GLY A 44 8.91 11.92 3.54
C GLY A 44 9.60 11.52 4.84
N GLU A 45 9.10 12.06 5.96
CA GLU A 45 9.68 11.89 7.30
C GLU A 45 9.86 10.41 7.70
N HIS A 46 8.86 9.56 7.40
CA HIS A 46 8.90 8.12 7.69
C HIS A 46 9.31 7.27 6.47
N GLY A 47 9.97 7.88 5.48
CA GLY A 47 10.56 7.18 4.35
C GLY A 47 9.62 6.89 3.18
N LYS A 48 8.34 7.30 3.24
CA LYS A 48 7.41 7.19 2.10
C LYS A 48 7.96 7.99 0.92
N PRO A 49 8.16 7.36 -0.26
CA PRO A 49 8.60 8.08 -1.43
C PRO A 49 7.46 8.94 -1.99
N TYR A 50 7.79 10.13 -2.51
CA TYR A 50 6.85 11.02 -3.18
C TYR A 50 7.54 11.88 -4.24
N ILE A 51 6.75 12.44 -5.16
CA ILE A 51 7.19 13.37 -6.19
C ILE A 51 6.24 14.59 -6.15
N GLU A 52 6.80 15.78 -5.95
CA GLU A 52 5.99 17.01 -5.91
C GLU A 52 5.33 17.28 -7.27
N GLY A 53 4.04 17.64 -7.24
CA GLY A 53 3.28 17.94 -8.44
C GLY A 53 2.94 16.74 -9.34
N CYS A 54 3.16 15.52 -8.84
CA CYS A 54 2.78 14.28 -9.51
C CYS A 54 1.59 13.62 -8.80
N SER A 55 0.95 12.66 -9.47
CA SER A 55 -0.02 11.75 -8.83
C SER A 55 0.56 11.08 -7.60
N CYS A 56 -0.26 10.83 -6.60
CA CYS A 56 0.15 10.09 -5.41
C CYS A 56 0.44 8.64 -5.77
N PHE A 57 1.42 8.04 -5.09
CA PHE A 57 1.69 6.62 -5.27
C PHE A 57 2.12 5.96 -3.95
N SER A 58 1.94 4.65 -3.89
CA SER A 58 2.36 3.84 -2.74
C SER A 58 2.94 2.51 -3.21
N ILE A 59 4.14 2.20 -2.75
CA ILE A 59 4.88 0.98 -3.14
C ILE A 59 4.80 -0.03 -2.01
N SER A 60 4.62 -1.30 -2.37
CA SER A 60 4.78 -2.44 -1.46
C SER A 60 5.46 -3.61 -2.17
N HIS A 61 6.14 -4.47 -1.41
CA HIS A 61 6.74 -5.69 -1.93
C HIS A 61 6.79 -6.78 -0.85
N THR A 62 6.68 -8.02 -1.28
CA THR A 62 6.80 -9.21 -0.42
C THR A 62 7.35 -10.38 -1.24
N GLY A 63 8.38 -11.07 -0.74
CA GLY A 63 9.04 -12.10 -1.53
C GLY A 63 9.53 -11.56 -2.87
N GLY A 64 9.23 -12.26 -3.96
CA GLY A 64 9.52 -11.85 -5.34
C GLY A 64 8.47 -10.94 -5.98
N ILE A 65 7.51 -10.44 -5.22
CA ILE A 65 6.40 -9.62 -5.73
C ILE A 65 6.62 -8.16 -5.37
N TRP A 66 6.43 -7.28 -6.35
CA TRP A 66 6.44 -5.83 -6.18
C TRP A 66 5.17 -5.24 -6.78
N ALA A 67 4.61 -4.23 -6.11
CA ALA A 67 3.45 -3.51 -6.61
C ALA A 67 3.53 -2.03 -6.26
N VAL A 68 2.93 -1.18 -7.12
CA VAL A 68 2.71 0.24 -6.87
C VAL A 68 1.28 0.61 -7.24
N LEU A 69 0.60 1.26 -6.31
CA LEU A 69 -0.67 1.95 -6.57
C LEU A 69 -0.35 3.39 -7.01
N VAL A 70 -0.91 3.83 -8.13
CA VAL A 70 -0.89 5.22 -8.60
C VAL A 70 -2.31 5.77 -8.58
N ALA A 71 -2.51 6.93 -7.93
CA ALA A 71 -3.81 7.54 -7.71
C ALA A 71 -3.72 9.08 -7.70
N ASP A 72 -4.83 9.75 -7.93
CA ASP A 72 -4.93 11.23 -7.90
C ASP A 72 -5.24 11.78 -6.50
N CYS A 73 -5.18 10.93 -5.47
CA CYS A 73 -5.40 11.29 -4.08
C CYS A 73 -4.38 10.62 -3.18
N GLU A 74 -4.33 11.02 -1.91
CA GLU A 74 -3.56 10.28 -0.90
C GLU A 74 -3.95 8.81 -0.89
N CYS A 75 -2.94 7.95 -1.03
CA CYS A 75 -3.13 6.51 -1.14
C CYS A 75 -2.05 5.71 -0.41
N GLY A 76 -2.41 4.50 -0.04
CA GLY A 76 -1.52 3.48 0.51
C GLY A 76 -1.84 2.12 -0.07
N LEU A 77 -0.82 1.33 -0.32
CA LEU A 77 -0.91 -0.06 -0.77
C LEU A 77 -0.03 -0.92 0.13
N ASP A 78 -0.57 -2.04 0.56
CA ASP A 78 0.25 -3.09 1.15
C ASP A 78 -0.06 -4.45 0.54
N ILE A 79 1.00 -5.24 0.32
CA ILE A 79 0.94 -6.63 -0.11
C ILE A 79 1.79 -7.49 0.82
N GLN A 80 1.29 -8.65 1.23
CA GLN A 80 1.96 -9.53 2.18
C GLN A 80 1.72 -10.99 1.87
N GLN A 81 2.80 -11.77 1.79
CA GLN A 81 2.73 -13.23 1.91
C GLN A 81 2.50 -13.64 3.36
N SER A 82 1.68 -14.68 3.58
CA SER A 82 1.60 -15.31 4.90
C SER A 82 2.95 -15.87 5.31
N ARG A 83 3.27 -15.75 6.58
CA ARG A 83 4.48 -16.32 7.18
C ARG A 83 4.20 -16.82 8.58
N LYS A 84 4.95 -17.81 9.03
CA LYS A 84 4.84 -18.30 10.40
C LYS A 84 5.32 -17.22 11.39
N CYS A 85 4.43 -16.76 12.25
CA CYS A 85 4.72 -15.79 13.31
C CYS A 85 3.70 -15.93 14.46
N ASP A 86 3.96 -15.32 15.61
CA ASP A 86 2.95 -15.23 16.68
C ASP A 86 1.99 -14.10 16.40
N THR A 87 0.99 -14.40 15.56
CA THR A 87 -0.01 -13.44 15.10
C THR A 87 -0.79 -12.81 16.26
N LYS A 88 -1.07 -13.57 17.32
CA LYS A 88 -1.80 -13.07 18.49
C LYS A 88 -0.97 -12.10 19.33
N ALA A 89 0.31 -12.38 19.51
CA ALA A 89 1.20 -11.48 20.25
C ALA A 89 1.42 -10.17 19.48
N ILE A 90 1.60 -10.26 18.16
CA ILE A 90 1.75 -9.08 17.28
C ILE A 90 0.47 -8.24 17.30
N ALA A 91 -0.70 -8.87 17.14
CA ALA A 91 -1.98 -8.17 17.16
C ALA A 91 -2.21 -7.41 18.48
N ARG A 92 -2.01 -8.09 19.64
CA ARG A 92 -2.15 -7.45 20.96
C ARG A 92 -1.22 -6.26 21.18
N ARG A 93 -0.07 -6.25 20.51
CA ARG A 93 0.93 -5.19 20.70
C ARG A 93 0.70 -3.99 19.77
N TRP A 94 0.20 -4.22 18.56
CA TRP A 94 0.25 -3.23 17.49
C TRP A 94 -1.09 -2.89 16.85
N PHE A 95 -2.14 -3.69 17.06
CA PHE A 95 -3.45 -3.39 16.51
C PHE A 95 -4.28 -2.55 17.49
N ALA A 96 -5.28 -1.86 16.96
CA ALA A 96 -6.31 -1.28 17.79
C ALA A 96 -6.97 -2.39 18.63
N PRO A 97 -7.36 -2.13 19.89
CA PRO A 97 -7.97 -3.15 20.76
C PRO A 97 -9.15 -3.88 20.13
N GLU A 98 -9.96 -3.17 19.36
CA GLU A 98 -11.16 -3.67 18.66
C GLU A 98 -10.77 -4.69 17.57
N ASP A 99 -9.71 -4.40 16.80
CA ASP A 99 -9.17 -5.31 15.79
C ASP A 99 -8.48 -6.51 16.45
N ALA A 100 -7.65 -6.27 17.46
CA ALA A 100 -6.90 -7.31 18.16
C ALA A 100 -7.83 -8.37 18.80
N ALA A 101 -8.97 -7.94 19.38
CA ALA A 101 -9.96 -8.81 19.97
C ALA A 101 -10.65 -9.74 18.95
N LYS A 102 -10.69 -9.35 17.69
CA LYS A 102 -11.33 -10.10 16.59
C LYS A 102 -10.39 -11.12 15.94
N ILE A 103 -9.08 -11.09 16.20
CA ILE A 103 -8.12 -12.01 15.55
C ILE A 103 -8.31 -13.44 16.03
N THR A 104 -8.95 -14.26 15.19
CA THR A 104 -9.25 -15.67 15.45
C THR A 104 -8.46 -16.63 14.55
N SER A 105 -7.83 -16.12 13.47
CA SER A 105 -7.06 -16.90 12.51
C SER A 105 -5.88 -16.08 11.96
N ASP A 106 -4.90 -16.77 11.40
CA ASP A 106 -3.78 -16.14 10.70
C ASP A 106 -4.26 -15.39 9.44
N ASP A 107 -5.29 -15.91 8.74
CA ASP A 107 -5.91 -15.22 7.60
C ASP A 107 -6.43 -13.84 8.02
N LEU A 108 -7.21 -13.77 9.09
CA LEU A 108 -7.75 -12.49 9.57
C LEU A 108 -6.63 -11.55 10.06
N PHE A 109 -5.57 -12.11 10.68
CA PHE A 109 -4.42 -11.33 11.09
C PHE A 109 -3.74 -10.65 9.89
N PHE A 110 -3.43 -11.40 8.81
CA PHE A 110 -2.75 -10.81 7.64
C PHE A 110 -3.63 -9.79 6.90
N ARG A 111 -4.95 -9.98 6.88
CA ARG A 111 -5.88 -8.97 6.37
C ARG A 111 -5.85 -7.68 7.19
N VAL A 112 -5.89 -7.76 8.51
CA VAL A 112 -5.78 -6.58 9.38
C VAL A 112 -4.41 -5.93 9.25
N TRP A 113 -3.35 -6.74 9.17
CA TRP A 113 -1.99 -6.25 8.97
C TRP A 113 -1.87 -5.42 7.69
N THR A 114 -2.27 -5.96 6.54
CA THR A 114 -2.18 -5.23 5.26
C THR A 114 -3.06 -3.98 5.22
N ARG A 115 -4.25 -4.01 5.83
CA ARG A 115 -5.12 -2.83 5.97
C ARG A 115 -4.45 -1.74 6.80
N ARG A 116 -3.84 -2.11 7.92
CA ARG A 116 -3.14 -1.18 8.81
C ARG A 116 -1.91 -0.57 8.13
N GLU A 117 -1.10 -1.40 7.44
CA GLU A 117 0.04 -0.93 6.65
C GLU A 117 -0.41 -0.01 5.49
N ALA A 118 -1.51 -0.34 4.80
CA ALA A 118 -2.05 0.52 3.74
C ALA A 118 -2.50 1.88 4.29
N LEU A 119 -3.22 1.91 5.43
CA LEU A 119 -3.60 3.17 6.09
C LEU A 119 -2.35 3.97 6.49
N THR A 120 -1.38 3.32 7.12
CA THR A 120 -0.11 3.95 7.52
C THR A 120 0.61 4.57 6.33
N LYS A 121 0.69 3.84 5.22
CA LYS A 121 1.31 4.34 3.98
C LYS A 121 0.52 5.49 3.36
N ALA A 122 -0.82 5.48 3.44
CA ALA A 122 -1.63 6.62 3.00
C ALA A 122 -1.30 7.88 3.81
N LEU A 123 -1.23 7.75 5.12
CA LEU A 123 -0.91 8.84 6.06
C LEU A 123 0.56 9.29 6.01
N GLY A 124 1.46 8.48 5.44
CA GLY A 124 2.90 8.73 5.51
C GLY A 124 3.50 8.53 6.91
N GLY A 125 2.83 7.76 7.76
CA GLY A 125 3.20 7.49 9.15
C GLY A 125 3.97 6.18 9.35
N THR A 126 3.81 5.58 10.52
CA THR A 126 4.39 4.29 10.90
C THR A 126 3.31 3.32 11.39
N VAL A 127 3.44 2.04 11.07
CA VAL A 127 2.51 0.98 11.54
C VAL A 127 2.52 0.82 13.07
N TYR A 128 3.56 1.30 13.72
CA TYR A 128 3.74 1.26 15.18
C TYR A 128 3.09 2.42 15.92
N ASP A 129 2.38 3.31 15.20
CA ASP A 129 1.61 4.38 15.82
C ASP A 129 0.45 3.78 16.64
N PRO A 130 0.43 3.99 17.97
CA PRO A 130 -0.60 3.45 18.85
C PRO A 130 -1.98 4.10 18.63
N ASP A 131 -2.02 5.29 18.03
CA ASP A 131 -3.24 6.06 17.82
C ASP A 131 -3.94 5.72 16.49
N LEU A 132 -3.38 4.76 15.71
CA LEU A 132 -4.04 4.28 14.50
C LEU A 132 -5.37 3.59 14.85
N PRO A 133 -6.50 4.01 14.24
CA PRO A 133 -7.81 3.45 14.52
C PRO A 133 -7.95 1.99 14.05
N GLU A 134 -9.08 1.36 14.40
CA GLU A 134 -9.46 0.07 13.82
C GLU A 134 -9.59 0.16 12.30
N VAL A 135 -9.27 -0.93 11.62
CA VAL A 135 -9.26 -1.00 10.15
C VAL A 135 -10.19 -2.10 9.59
N LEU A 136 -10.72 -2.97 10.46
CA LEU A 136 -11.64 -4.04 10.04
C LEU A 136 -12.96 -3.53 9.49
N THR A 137 -13.40 -2.37 9.90
CA THR A 137 -14.63 -1.73 9.38
C THR A 137 -14.54 -1.36 7.90
N GLY A 138 -13.31 -1.29 7.35
CA GLY A 138 -13.08 -0.84 5.97
C GLY A 138 -13.02 0.68 5.84
N GLU A 139 -13.08 1.41 6.95
CA GLU A 139 -13.03 2.87 7.01
C GLU A 139 -12.19 3.32 8.20
N ALA A 140 -11.56 4.47 8.08
CA ALA A 140 -10.82 5.11 9.17
C ALA A 140 -10.98 6.63 9.10
N VAL A 141 -11.05 7.29 10.27
CA VAL A 141 -11.02 8.75 10.37
C VAL A 141 -9.78 9.15 11.15
N VAL A 142 -8.88 9.88 10.51
CA VAL A 142 -7.63 10.36 11.11
C VAL A 142 -7.49 11.85 10.85
N GLY A 143 -7.31 12.63 11.91
CA GLY A 143 -7.20 14.10 11.78
C GLY A 143 -8.41 14.76 11.10
N GLY A 144 -9.63 14.20 11.28
CA GLY A 144 -10.86 14.69 10.65
C GLY A 144 -11.00 14.33 9.16
N ARG A 145 -10.09 13.53 8.60
CA ARG A 145 -10.10 13.06 7.22
C ARG A 145 -10.52 11.60 7.17
N ARG A 146 -11.43 11.26 6.24
CA ARG A 146 -11.95 9.90 6.06
C ARG A 146 -11.15 9.17 4.99
N TYR A 147 -10.82 7.93 5.28
CA TYR A 147 -10.12 7.00 4.40
C TYR A 147 -10.95 5.74 4.22
N ILE A 148 -10.97 5.23 2.99
CA ILE A 148 -11.60 3.95 2.63
C ILE A 148 -10.51 2.91 2.46
N ILE A 149 -10.70 1.75 3.10
CA ILE A 149 -9.73 0.66 3.13
C ILE A 149 -10.39 -0.58 2.53
N ASN A 150 -9.86 -1.08 1.43
CA ASN A 150 -10.38 -2.24 0.72
C ASN A 150 -9.33 -3.34 0.61
N ASP A 151 -9.76 -4.58 0.85
CA ASP A 151 -8.99 -5.74 0.41
C ASP A 151 -9.10 -5.85 -1.10
N ILE A 152 -8.00 -6.17 -1.74
CA ILE A 152 -7.92 -6.38 -3.17
C ILE A 152 -7.28 -7.74 -3.46
N ARG A 153 -7.44 -8.23 -4.68
CA ARG A 153 -6.74 -9.42 -5.16
C ARG A 153 -5.86 -9.03 -6.33
N LEU A 154 -4.57 -9.31 -6.21
CA LEU A 154 -3.68 -9.20 -7.36
C LEU A 154 -4.03 -10.32 -8.36
N PRO A 155 -4.13 -10.00 -9.66
CA PRO A 155 -4.36 -11.02 -10.69
C PRO A 155 -3.31 -12.13 -10.60
N GLU A 156 -3.76 -13.38 -10.73
CA GLU A 156 -2.91 -14.59 -10.74
C GLU A 156 -2.15 -14.88 -9.40
N MET A 157 -2.40 -14.11 -8.34
CA MET A 157 -1.71 -14.25 -7.04
C MET A 157 -2.71 -14.32 -5.87
N PRO A 158 -3.61 -15.34 -5.84
CA PRO A 158 -4.69 -15.40 -4.84
C PRO A 158 -4.21 -15.61 -3.40
N GLU A 159 -2.97 -16.09 -3.21
CA GLU A 159 -2.34 -16.34 -1.91
C GLU A 159 -1.76 -15.08 -1.26
N ILE A 160 -1.74 -13.96 -1.98
CA ILE A 160 -1.21 -12.69 -1.47
C ILE A 160 -2.32 -11.90 -0.80
N TYR A 161 -2.13 -11.54 0.45
CA TYR A 161 -2.94 -10.53 1.12
C TYR A 161 -2.58 -9.17 0.56
N ALA A 162 -3.57 -8.44 0.12
CA ALA A 162 -3.36 -7.11 -0.42
C ALA A 162 -4.49 -6.18 0.02
N SER A 163 -4.13 -4.97 0.42
CA SER A 163 -5.08 -3.92 0.79
C SER A 163 -4.65 -2.58 0.24
N LEU A 164 -5.62 -1.80 -0.20
CA LEU A 164 -5.43 -0.39 -0.54
C LEU A 164 -6.18 0.50 0.44
N CYS A 165 -5.63 1.68 0.68
CA CYS A 165 -6.24 2.76 1.43
C CYS A 165 -6.20 4.03 0.60
N ILE A 166 -7.33 4.72 0.48
CA ILE A 166 -7.45 5.97 -0.28
C ILE A 166 -8.24 7.00 0.52
N HIS A 167 -7.95 8.27 0.29
CA HIS A 167 -8.80 9.34 0.79
C HIS A 167 -10.20 9.26 0.16
N ASP A 168 -11.25 9.48 0.94
CA ASP A 168 -12.66 9.31 0.56
C ASP A 168 -13.07 10.06 -0.73
N SER A 169 -12.40 11.17 -1.05
CA SER A 169 -12.65 11.92 -2.29
C SER A 169 -12.48 11.11 -3.60
N ALA A 170 -11.78 9.98 -3.54
CA ALA A 170 -11.54 9.09 -4.68
C ALA A 170 -12.20 7.71 -4.55
N ALA A 171 -13.09 7.52 -3.58
CA ALA A 171 -13.72 6.21 -3.31
C ALA A 171 -14.47 5.61 -4.52
N ALA A 172 -14.98 6.45 -5.42
CA ALA A 172 -15.69 6.03 -6.63
C ALA A 172 -14.78 5.78 -7.85
N SER A 173 -13.45 5.92 -7.73
CA SER A 173 -12.53 5.74 -8.85
C SER A 173 -12.39 4.25 -9.20
N GLU A 174 -12.47 3.93 -10.48
CA GLU A 174 -12.23 2.57 -10.98
C GLU A 174 -10.79 2.12 -10.72
N LEU A 175 -10.62 0.85 -10.35
CA LEU A 175 -9.33 0.23 -10.11
C LEU A 175 -8.98 -0.70 -11.28
N SER A 176 -7.82 -0.50 -11.89
CA SER A 176 -7.28 -1.36 -12.92
C SER A 176 -5.91 -1.94 -12.50
N PHE A 177 -5.49 -3.01 -13.18
CA PHE A 177 -4.25 -3.71 -12.91
C PHE A 177 -3.44 -3.84 -14.19
N VAL A 178 -2.13 -3.58 -14.08
CA VAL A 178 -1.17 -3.71 -15.18
C VAL A 178 0.04 -4.52 -14.71
N ARG A 179 0.33 -5.63 -15.41
CA ARG A 179 1.55 -6.41 -15.15
C ARG A 179 2.74 -5.76 -15.88
N LEU A 180 3.84 -5.53 -15.18
CA LEU A 180 5.08 -4.94 -15.70
C LEU A 180 6.02 -6.00 -16.28
#